data_d9dc42f8728c6bdd409da29c39ec05f8
#
_entry.id   d9dc42f8728c6bdd409da29c39ec05f8
#
_cell.length_a   1.000
_cell.length_b   1.000
_cell.length_c   1.000
_cell.angle_alpha   90.00
_cell.angle_beta   90.00
_cell.angle_gamma   90.00
#
_symmetry.space_group_name_H-M   'P 1'
#
loop_
_entity.id
_entity.type
_entity.pdbx_description
1 polymer ?
#
loop_
_entity_poly.entity_id
_entity_poly.type
_entity_poly.pdbx_seq_one_letter_code
_entity_poly.pdbx_strand_id
1 'polypeptide(L)'
;MNEFLINDTPVKIWAKVLDPIAYRQIYNLAALPFVFHHLAFMPDVHAGVGMPIGGVLATKGVVVPNAVGVDIGCGMCAVKTNVRVEDITAEVLRKGIMRGVRKRIPLGMDRHKTAQDESLMPQGFDIDSMTIVKNQYKSALKQIGTLGGGNHFIELQKDEYGWLWIMIHSGSRNLGKLVCDHYSGLAERLNAMWFSKTDPDNGLAFLPVKSDECGRYWNEMQYCMQFALANRKLMMDRICEVIKDAVPEAEFEPMINIAHNYAAWENHFGEDVIVHRKGATRAGVGEIGIVPGSQGTKSYITEGLGNPDSFLSCSHGAGRAMSRTEAVRTLSLEEEIAKLNVKGIVHAIRGPKDLEEAASAYKDIDEVMANQSDLTKIVTTLEPIAVIKGG
;
A
#
# COMPACT_ATOMS: atom_id res chain seq x y z
N MET A 1 -5.60 -21.40 -6.04
CA MET A 1 -6.28 -21.06 -4.78
C MET A 1 -6.53 -22.34 -3.98
N ASN A 2 -6.33 -22.30 -2.65
CA ASN A 2 -6.66 -23.39 -1.72
C ASN A 2 -7.82 -22.92 -0.82
N GLU A 3 -8.76 -23.82 -0.50
CA GLU A 3 -9.89 -23.53 0.38
C GLU A 3 -9.83 -24.41 1.63
N PHE A 4 -10.06 -23.83 2.79
CA PHE A 4 -10.06 -24.48 4.10
C PHE A 4 -11.29 -24.06 4.88
N LEU A 5 -11.71 -24.88 5.83
CA LEU A 5 -12.74 -24.53 6.82
C LEU A 5 -12.05 -24.34 8.18
N ILE A 6 -12.13 -23.14 8.74
CA ILE A 6 -11.54 -22.80 10.05
C ILE A 6 -12.66 -22.19 10.91
N ASN A 7 -12.98 -22.80 12.06
CA ASN A 7 -14.08 -22.36 12.94
C ASN A 7 -15.41 -22.16 12.17
N ASP A 8 -15.74 -23.09 11.28
CA ASP A 8 -16.91 -23.03 10.39
C ASP A 8 -16.92 -21.86 9.38
N THR A 9 -15.85 -21.09 9.30
CA THR A 9 -15.66 -20.01 8.32
C THR A 9 -14.83 -20.54 7.14
N PRO A 10 -15.31 -20.43 5.88
CA PRO A 10 -14.53 -20.74 4.72
C PRO A 10 -13.36 -19.73 4.57
N VAL A 11 -12.18 -20.23 4.24
CA VAL A 11 -10.96 -19.43 4.09
C VAL A 11 -10.30 -19.78 2.76
N LYS A 12 -10.19 -18.81 1.88
CA LYS A 12 -9.60 -18.94 0.54
C LYS A 12 -8.22 -18.31 0.50
N ILE A 13 -7.20 -19.08 0.11
CA ILE A 13 -5.79 -18.67 0.18
C ILE A 13 -5.12 -18.90 -1.17
N TRP A 14 -4.56 -17.85 -1.75
CA TRP A 14 -3.78 -17.91 -3.00
C TRP A 14 -2.28 -18.12 -2.76
N ALA A 15 -1.80 -17.89 -1.54
CA ALA A 15 -0.41 -18.16 -1.18
C ALA A 15 -0.12 -19.65 -1.09
N LYS A 16 1.05 -20.07 -1.53
CA LYS A 16 1.54 -21.46 -1.36
C LYS A 16 2.09 -21.72 0.05
N VAL A 17 2.69 -20.70 0.66
CA VAL A 17 3.32 -20.80 1.98
C VAL A 17 2.81 -19.66 2.86
N LEU A 18 2.45 -19.99 4.10
CA LEU A 18 2.07 -19.04 5.14
C LEU A 18 3.10 -19.07 6.26
N ASP A 19 3.48 -17.89 6.74
CA ASP A 19 4.24 -17.82 7.99
C ASP A 19 3.33 -18.15 9.21
N PRO A 20 3.89 -18.67 10.31
CA PRO A 20 3.10 -19.09 11.47
C PRO A 20 2.30 -17.96 12.13
N ILE A 21 2.77 -16.71 12.05
CA ILE A 21 2.07 -15.55 12.63
C ILE A 21 0.86 -15.21 11.76
N ALA A 22 1.04 -15.15 10.44
CA ALA A 22 -0.08 -14.94 9.51
C ALA A 22 -1.14 -16.03 9.66
N TYR A 23 -0.74 -17.30 9.79
CA TYR A 23 -1.67 -18.41 10.03
C TYR A 23 -2.49 -18.20 11.31
N ARG A 24 -1.86 -17.81 12.43
CA ARG A 24 -2.57 -17.49 13.68
C ARG A 24 -3.55 -16.34 13.49
N GLN A 25 -3.15 -15.29 12.77
CA GLN A 25 -4.04 -14.16 12.49
C GLN A 25 -5.25 -14.57 11.65
N ILE A 26 -5.07 -15.45 10.66
CA ILE A 26 -6.16 -16.03 9.87
C ILE A 26 -7.13 -16.82 10.77
N TYR A 27 -6.60 -17.64 11.69
CA TYR A 27 -7.39 -18.39 12.64
C TYR A 27 -8.24 -17.48 13.54
N ASN A 28 -7.67 -16.38 14.03
CA ASN A 28 -8.38 -15.41 14.86
C ASN A 28 -9.47 -14.68 14.07
N LEU A 29 -9.22 -14.32 12.80
CA LEU A 29 -10.22 -13.72 11.91
C LEU A 29 -11.39 -14.67 11.65
N ALA A 30 -11.11 -15.96 11.43
CA ALA A 30 -12.14 -16.98 11.18
C ALA A 30 -13.05 -17.25 12.40
N ALA A 31 -12.65 -16.81 13.59
CA ALA A 31 -13.47 -16.89 14.81
C ALA A 31 -14.40 -15.68 15.00
N LEU A 32 -14.34 -14.64 14.15
CA LEU A 32 -15.18 -13.46 14.27
C LEU A 32 -16.62 -13.77 13.82
N PRO A 33 -17.65 -13.39 14.62
CA PRO A 33 -19.04 -13.77 14.34
C PRO A 33 -19.69 -12.97 13.20
N PHE A 34 -19.04 -11.95 12.68
CA PHE A 34 -19.55 -11.03 11.66
C PHE A 34 -18.82 -11.14 10.31
N VAL A 35 -18.00 -12.17 10.13
CA VAL A 35 -17.42 -12.48 8.82
C VAL A 35 -18.55 -12.78 7.85
N PHE A 36 -18.53 -12.12 6.69
CA PHE A 36 -19.49 -12.37 5.64
C PHE A 36 -18.92 -13.35 4.63
N HIS A 37 -19.63 -14.45 4.41
CA HIS A 37 -19.40 -15.50 3.43
C HIS A 37 -18.06 -16.24 3.62
N HIS A 38 -16.90 -15.58 3.49
CA HIS A 38 -15.58 -16.20 3.64
C HIS A 38 -14.50 -15.15 3.90
N LEU A 39 -13.30 -15.61 4.22
CA LEU A 39 -12.07 -14.80 4.23
C LEU A 39 -11.24 -15.07 2.97
N ALA A 40 -10.57 -14.04 2.44
CA ALA A 40 -9.70 -14.19 1.28
C ALA A 40 -8.30 -13.65 1.57
N PHE A 41 -7.25 -14.41 1.20
CA PHE A 41 -5.86 -14.04 1.41
C PHE A 41 -5.06 -14.17 0.12
N MET A 42 -4.49 -13.05 -0.31
CA MET A 42 -3.76 -12.91 -1.57
C MET A 42 -2.41 -13.63 -1.52
N PRO A 43 -1.75 -13.91 -2.67
CA PRO A 43 -0.47 -14.62 -2.70
C PRO A 43 0.65 -13.98 -1.88
N ASP A 44 0.62 -12.66 -1.74
CA ASP A 44 1.60 -11.87 -0.98
C ASP A 44 1.36 -11.82 0.53
N VAL A 45 0.37 -12.57 1.04
CA VAL A 45 -0.01 -12.56 2.46
C VAL A 45 1.17 -12.80 3.39
N HIS A 46 1.27 -11.96 4.44
CA HIS A 46 2.30 -12.05 5.48
C HIS A 46 1.81 -11.40 6.78
N ALA A 47 2.56 -11.60 7.87
CA ALA A 47 2.18 -11.09 9.19
C ALA A 47 1.95 -9.57 9.21
N GLY A 48 0.87 -9.15 9.87
CA GLY A 48 0.49 -7.76 10.13
C GLY A 48 0.12 -7.54 11.60
N VAL A 49 -0.67 -6.51 11.89
CA VAL A 49 -1.27 -6.28 13.22
C VAL A 49 -2.78 -6.55 13.10
N GLY A 50 -3.33 -7.40 13.93
CA GLY A 50 -4.72 -7.85 13.83
C GLY A 50 -4.94 -8.73 12.60
N MET A 51 -5.27 -8.13 11.47
CA MET A 51 -5.38 -8.81 10.18
C MET A 51 -4.00 -8.91 9.50
N PRO A 52 -3.64 -10.06 8.86
CA PRO A 52 -2.44 -10.14 8.03
C PRO A 52 -2.52 -9.19 6.84
N ILE A 53 -1.36 -8.74 6.36
CA ILE A 53 -1.25 -7.96 5.12
C ILE A 53 -1.44 -8.92 3.93
N GLY A 54 -2.12 -8.51 2.88
CA GLY A 54 -2.62 -9.38 1.82
C GLY A 54 -4.00 -9.98 2.14
N GLY A 55 -4.66 -9.49 3.21
CA GLY A 55 -5.96 -9.97 3.66
C GLY A 55 -7.13 -9.14 3.14
N VAL A 56 -8.24 -9.81 2.88
CA VAL A 56 -9.55 -9.24 2.55
C VAL A 56 -10.60 -9.81 3.49
N LEU A 57 -11.29 -8.94 4.21
CA LEU A 57 -12.33 -9.27 5.17
C LEU A 57 -13.61 -8.52 4.80
N ALA A 58 -14.66 -9.24 4.44
CA ALA A 58 -16.00 -8.70 4.30
C ALA A 58 -16.78 -8.89 5.60
N THR A 59 -17.48 -7.84 6.08
CA THR A 59 -18.25 -7.86 7.32
C THR A 59 -19.67 -7.35 7.13
N LYS A 60 -20.59 -7.84 7.96
CA LYS A 60 -21.92 -7.27 8.09
C LYS A 60 -22.08 -6.49 9.40
N GLY A 61 -22.50 -5.22 9.27
CA GLY A 61 -22.91 -4.39 10.40
C GLY A 61 -21.79 -3.84 11.28
N VAL A 62 -20.52 -4.10 10.97
CA VAL A 62 -19.37 -3.61 11.74
C VAL A 62 -18.22 -3.20 10.83
N VAL A 63 -17.35 -2.32 11.34
CA VAL A 63 -16.02 -2.04 10.76
C VAL A 63 -14.94 -2.39 11.77
N VAL A 64 -13.83 -2.96 11.29
CA VAL A 64 -12.66 -3.32 12.11
C VAL A 64 -11.50 -2.40 11.73
N PRO A 65 -11.16 -1.38 12.54
CA PRO A 65 -10.12 -0.40 12.15
C PRO A 65 -8.76 -1.03 11.83
N ASN A 66 -8.30 -1.99 12.61
CA ASN A 66 -7.04 -2.70 12.36
C ASN A 66 -7.07 -3.62 11.12
N ALA A 67 -8.25 -3.96 10.58
CA ALA A 67 -8.36 -4.66 9.30
C ALA A 67 -8.19 -3.72 8.09
N VAL A 68 -8.20 -2.42 8.30
CA VAL A 68 -7.76 -1.40 7.32
C VAL A 68 -6.23 -1.23 7.37
N GLY A 69 -5.66 -1.24 8.58
CA GLY A 69 -4.23 -1.07 8.82
C GLY A 69 -3.84 0.36 9.19
N VAL A 70 -2.62 0.49 9.71
CA VAL A 70 -2.12 1.75 10.28
C VAL A 70 -1.84 2.84 9.23
N ASP A 71 -1.51 2.49 8.00
CA ASP A 71 -1.33 3.47 6.91
C ASP A 71 -2.57 3.48 6.02
N ILE A 72 -3.64 4.11 6.54
CA ILE A 72 -4.91 4.26 5.81
C ILE A 72 -4.65 4.96 4.48
N GLY A 73 -5.18 4.40 3.38
CA GLY A 73 -5.01 4.96 2.05
C GLY A 73 -3.62 4.73 1.42
N CYS A 74 -2.72 3.95 2.10
CA CYS A 74 -1.50 3.49 1.44
C CYS A 74 -1.82 2.88 0.09
N GLY A 75 -0.97 3.15 -0.90
CA GLY A 75 -1.26 2.75 -2.26
C GLY A 75 -0.17 3.14 -3.24
N MET A 76 -0.45 2.86 -4.49
CA MET A 76 0.47 3.03 -5.61
C MET A 76 -0.02 4.09 -6.57
N CYS A 77 0.91 4.79 -7.22
CA CYS A 77 0.58 5.46 -8.48
C CYS A 77 1.70 5.24 -9.52
N ALA A 78 1.32 5.28 -10.79
CA ALA A 78 2.25 5.15 -11.91
C ALA A 78 1.84 6.04 -13.08
N VAL A 79 2.84 6.50 -13.81
CA VAL A 79 2.69 7.29 -15.06
C VAL A 79 3.66 6.78 -16.10
N LYS A 80 3.17 6.52 -17.30
CA LYS A 80 3.98 6.26 -18.50
C LYS A 80 4.37 7.57 -19.18
N THR A 81 5.57 7.60 -19.76
CA THR A 81 6.04 8.75 -20.53
C THR A 81 6.30 8.36 -21.99
N ASN A 82 6.46 9.37 -22.86
CA ASN A 82 6.97 9.19 -24.23
C ASN A 82 8.51 9.22 -24.31
N VAL A 83 9.21 9.14 -23.18
CA VAL A 83 10.68 9.17 -23.12
C VAL A 83 11.24 7.75 -23.20
N ARG A 84 12.23 7.54 -24.08
CA ARG A 84 12.97 6.25 -24.13
C ARG A 84 14.07 6.26 -23.09
N VAL A 85 14.19 5.16 -22.34
CA VAL A 85 15.23 5.05 -21.31
C VAL A 85 16.65 5.12 -21.92
N GLU A 86 16.82 4.61 -23.14
CA GLU A 86 18.09 4.67 -23.87
C GLU A 86 18.55 6.10 -24.21
N ASP A 87 17.63 7.06 -24.28
CA ASP A 87 17.95 8.48 -24.54
C ASP A 87 18.38 9.22 -23.26
N ILE A 88 18.21 8.60 -22.08
CA ILE A 88 18.58 9.16 -20.78
C ILE A 88 20.01 8.73 -20.42
N THR A 89 20.96 9.66 -20.50
CA THR A 89 22.33 9.36 -20.06
C THR A 89 22.40 9.10 -18.55
N ALA A 90 23.39 8.32 -18.10
CA ALA A 90 23.60 8.06 -16.67
C ALA A 90 23.80 9.36 -15.86
N GLU A 91 24.33 10.42 -16.46
CA GLU A 91 24.49 11.73 -15.83
C GLU A 91 23.14 12.44 -15.65
N VAL A 92 22.29 12.48 -16.69
CA VAL A 92 20.93 13.03 -16.63
C VAL A 92 20.11 12.28 -15.59
N LEU A 93 20.16 10.95 -15.58
CA LEU A 93 19.46 10.13 -14.60
C LEU A 93 19.88 10.47 -13.16
N ARG A 94 21.20 10.46 -12.87
CA ARG A 94 21.71 10.63 -11.50
C ARG A 94 21.69 12.08 -11.03
N LYS A 95 22.21 13.02 -11.83
CA LYS A 95 22.40 14.43 -11.43
C LYS A 95 21.19 15.31 -11.77
N GLY A 96 20.51 15.04 -12.87
CA GLY A 96 19.28 15.73 -13.26
C GLY A 96 18.07 15.20 -12.47
N ILE A 97 17.62 13.99 -12.80
CA ILE A 97 16.33 13.47 -12.32
C ILE A 97 16.40 13.06 -10.84
N MET A 98 17.25 12.09 -10.48
CA MET A 98 17.28 11.55 -9.11
C MET A 98 17.61 12.60 -8.05
N ARG A 99 18.56 13.51 -8.35
CA ARG A 99 18.89 14.63 -7.45
C ARG A 99 17.77 15.67 -7.41
N GLY A 100 17.13 15.95 -8.54
CA GLY A 100 15.99 16.87 -8.65
C GLY A 100 14.80 16.40 -7.81
N VAL A 101 14.47 15.11 -7.91
CA VAL A 101 13.41 14.47 -7.10
C VAL A 101 13.70 14.60 -5.61
N ARG A 102 14.92 14.23 -5.16
CA ARG A 102 15.33 14.35 -3.74
C ARG A 102 15.29 15.78 -3.21
N LYS A 103 15.49 16.77 -4.06
CA LYS A 103 15.42 18.19 -3.69
C LYS A 103 13.99 18.68 -3.50
N ARG A 104 13.02 18.12 -4.24
CA ARG A 104 11.62 18.58 -4.25
C ARG A 104 10.71 17.76 -3.33
N ILE A 105 11.06 16.51 -3.04
CA ILE A 105 10.25 15.57 -2.24
C ILE A 105 11.01 15.21 -0.97
N PRO A 106 10.54 15.64 0.22
CA PRO A 106 11.07 15.18 1.50
C PRO A 106 10.89 13.67 1.67
N LEU A 107 11.89 12.99 2.25
CA LEU A 107 11.95 11.55 2.42
C LEU A 107 11.88 11.17 3.91
N GLY A 108 11.50 9.94 4.21
CA GLY A 108 11.51 9.40 5.57
C GLY A 108 10.64 10.21 6.54
N MET A 109 11.23 10.67 7.61
CA MET A 109 10.58 11.50 8.63
C MET A 109 10.55 13.00 8.29
N ASP A 110 11.25 13.40 7.23
CA ASP A 110 11.29 14.80 6.80
C ASP A 110 9.94 15.26 6.26
N ARG A 111 9.70 16.57 6.41
CA ARG A 111 8.51 17.27 5.93
C ARG A 111 8.91 18.62 5.33
N HIS A 112 7.99 19.24 4.61
CA HIS A 112 8.20 20.59 4.10
C HIS A 112 8.41 21.58 5.26
N LYS A 113 9.34 22.52 5.11
CA LYS A 113 9.61 23.56 6.12
C LYS A 113 8.40 24.47 6.31
N THR A 114 7.70 24.78 5.21
CA THR A 114 6.47 25.59 5.19
C THR A 114 5.26 24.72 4.88
N ALA A 115 4.08 25.14 5.34
CA ALA A 115 2.81 24.56 4.93
C ALA A 115 2.66 24.66 3.41
N GLN A 116 2.14 23.63 2.80
CA GLN A 116 1.75 23.63 1.38
C GLN A 116 0.40 24.35 1.22
N ASP A 117 -0.01 24.62 -0.02
CA ASP A 117 -1.29 25.26 -0.31
C ASP A 117 -2.46 24.36 0.15
N GLU A 118 -3.44 24.97 0.83
CA GLU A 118 -4.62 24.27 1.33
C GLU A 118 -5.51 23.69 0.21
N SER A 119 -5.44 24.24 -1.01
CA SER A 119 -6.14 23.69 -2.18
C SER A 119 -5.68 22.28 -2.57
N LEU A 120 -4.49 21.86 -2.11
CA LEU A 120 -3.94 20.52 -2.32
C LEU A 120 -4.54 19.48 -1.34
N MET A 121 -5.17 19.95 -0.26
CA MET A 121 -5.80 19.07 0.73
C MET A 121 -7.14 18.53 0.23
N PRO A 122 -7.63 17.39 0.75
CA PRO A 122 -8.94 16.87 0.41
C PRO A 122 -10.05 17.90 0.66
N GLN A 123 -10.91 18.08 -0.33
CA GLN A 123 -12.03 19.02 -0.30
C GLN A 123 -13.36 18.30 -0.02
N GLY A 124 -14.37 19.03 0.40
CA GLY A 124 -15.74 18.50 0.63
C GLY A 124 -15.93 17.81 1.99
N PHE A 125 -15.01 17.98 2.93
CA PHE A 125 -15.09 17.44 4.28
C PHE A 125 -15.32 18.55 5.32
N ASP A 126 -16.15 18.25 6.32
CA ASP A 126 -16.30 19.09 7.51
C ASP A 126 -15.16 18.76 8.51
N ILE A 127 -14.04 19.48 8.40
CA ILE A 127 -12.86 19.27 9.23
C ILE A 127 -13.16 19.51 10.71
N ASP A 128 -14.10 20.40 11.03
CA ASP A 128 -14.44 20.72 12.42
C ASP A 128 -15.11 19.56 13.16
N SER A 129 -15.77 18.66 12.43
CA SER A 129 -16.35 17.43 12.97
C SER A 129 -15.35 16.26 13.14
N MET A 130 -14.11 16.40 12.64
CA MET A 130 -13.08 15.36 12.59
C MET A 130 -12.02 15.59 13.65
N THR A 131 -12.07 14.89 14.77
CA THR A 131 -11.21 15.16 15.92
C THR A 131 -9.71 15.03 15.60
N ILE A 132 -9.31 13.93 14.96
CA ILE A 132 -7.90 13.66 14.70
C ILE A 132 -7.39 14.49 13.52
N VAL A 133 -8.15 14.52 12.42
CA VAL A 133 -7.81 15.32 11.25
C VAL A 133 -7.67 16.80 11.61
N LYS A 134 -8.62 17.38 12.35
CA LYS A 134 -8.58 18.77 12.81
C LYS A 134 -7.30 19.07 13.59
N ASN A 135 -6.98 18.23 14.58
CA ASN A 135 -5.81 18.40 15.43
C ASN A 135 -4.50 18.26 14.64
N GLN A 136 -4.48 17.49 13.58
CA GLN A 136 -3.30 17.23 12.75
C GLN A 136 -3.23 18.08 11.48
N TYR A 137 -4.24 18.86 11.15
CA TYR A 137 -4.36 19.57 9.88
C TYR A 137 -3.13 20.41 9.52
N LYS A 138 -2.65 21.22 10.45
CA LYS A 138 -1.43 22.05 10.25
C LYS A 138 -0.17 21.21 10.02
N SER A 139 -0.08 20.03 10.63
CA SER A 139 1.01 19.08 10.41
C SER A 139 0.87 18.39 9.07
N ALA A 140 -0.35 18.01 8.68
CA ALA A 140 -0.67 17.39 7.42
C ALA A 140 -0.33 18.29 6.21
N LEU A 141 -0.57 19.61 6.32
CA LEU A 141 -0.15 20.60 5.32
C LEU A 141 1.36 20.62 5.05
N LYS A 142 2.18 20.18 6.00
CA LYS A 142 3.63 20.03 5.81
C LYS A 142 4.04 18.63 5.34
N GLN A 143 3.11 17.67 5.36
CA GLN A 143 3.38 16.29 5.01
C GLN A 143 2.85 15.91 3.63
N ILE A 144 1.90 16.66 3.06
CA ILE A 144 1.42 16.42 1.68
C ILE A 144 2.56 16.65 0.68
N GLY A 145 2.71 15.75 -0.29
CA GLY A 145 3.82 15.76 -1.25
C GLY A 145 5.15 15.27 -0.65
N THR A 146 5.10 14.38 0.36
CA THR A 146 6.28 13.72 0.97
C THR A 146 6.20 12.21 0.86
N LEU A 147 7.34 11.54 0.72
CA LEU A 147 7.39 10.10 0.46
C LEU A 147 7.09 9.26 1.71
N GLY A 148 7.78 9.54 2.81
CA GLY A 148 7.77 8.68 3.98
C GLY A 148 8.91 7.67 4.04
N GLY A 149 8.87 6.80 5.06
CA GLY A 149 9.86 5.77 5.32
C GLY A 149 9.33 4.35 5.15
N GLY A 150 10.12 3.37 5.55
CA GLY A 150 9.79 1.96 5.45
C GLY A 150 9.73 1.48 4.00
N ASN A 151 8.65 0.79 3.65
CA ASN A 151 8.46 0.24 2.30
C ASN A 151 8.08 1.29 1.24
N HIS A 152 7.92 2.58 1.60
CA HIS A 152 7.63 3.63 0.62
C HIS A 152 8.82 3.86 -0.32
N PHE A 153 8.52 4.14 -1.59
CA PHE A 153 9.54 4.35 -2.62
C PHE A 153 9.05 5.22 -3.77
N ILE A 154 10.02 5.78 -4.48
CA ILE A 154 9.86 6.31 -5.84
C ILE A 154 10.78 5.50 -6.73
N GLU A 155 10.27 4.92 -7.79
CA GLU A 155 11.04 4.19 -8.79
C GLU A 155 10.86 4.81 -10.17
N LEU A 156 11.97 4.89 -10.90
CA LEU A 156 11.98 5.03 -12.33
C LEU A 156 12.18 3.64 -12.92
N GLN A 157 11.33 3.28 -13.87
CA GLN A 157 11.26 1.95 -14.45
C GLN A 157 11.22 2.05 -15.98
N LYS A 158 11.55 0.96 -16.66
CA LYS A 158 11.30 0.81 -18.10
C LYS A 158 10.31 -0.32 -18.35
N ASP A 159 9.44 -0.15 -19.33
CA ASP A 159 8.63 -1.25 -19.83
C ASP A 159 9.39 -2.12 -20.83
N GLU A 160 8.76 -3.20 -21.32
CA GLU A 160 9.30 -4.15 -22.30
C GLU A 160 9.64 -3.51 -23.66
N TYR A 161 9.12 -2.30 -23.91
CA TYR A 161 9.41 -1.51 -25.13
C TYR A 161 10.48 -0.45 -24.88
N GLY A 162 10.97 -0.28 -23.65
CA GLY A 162 11.99 0.69 -23.25
C GLY A 162 11.46 2.09 -22.94
N TRP A 163 10.14 2.27 -22.78
CA TRP A 163 9.55 3.54 -22.33
C TRP A 163 9.77 3.76 -20.85
N LEU A 164 10.06 4.99 -20.46
CA LEU A 164 10.21 5.38 -19.06
C LEU A 164 8.84 5.42 -18.35
N TRP A 165 8.79 4.79 -17.20
CA TRP A 165 7.69 4.85 -16.24
C TRP A 165 8.16 5.45 -14.92
N ILE A 166 7.25 6.14 -14.24
CA ILE A 166 7.41 6.64 -12.88
C ILE A 166 6.46 5.87 -11.98
N MET A 167 6.94 5.31 -10.89
CA MET A 167 6.11 4.60 -9.91
C MET A 167 6.36 5.14 -8.50
N ILE A 168 5.30 5.33 -7.71
CA ILE A 168 5.38 5.81 -6.33
C ILE A 168 4.54 4.90 -5.43
N HIS A 169 5.11 4.48 -4.32
CA HIS A 169 4.42 3.86 -3.20
C HIS A 169 4.46 4.81 -2.01
N SER A 170 3.29 5.29 -1.56
CA SER A 170 3.17 6.16 -0.38
C SER A 170 1.73 6.20 0.13
N GLY A 171 1.54 6.68 1.34
CA GLY A 171 0.26 6.67 2.04
C GLY A 171 -0.16 8.04 2.60
N SER A 172 -1.03 8.00 3.61
CA SER A 172 -1.56 9.18 4.29
C SER A 172 -0.61 9.77 5.33
N ARG A 173 0.61 9.33 5.35
CA ARG A 173 1.64 9.77 6.26
C ARG A 173 1.21 9.51 7.73
N ASN A 174 1.72 10.30 8.67
CA ASN A 174 1.37 10.15 10.08
C ASN A 174 -0.12 10.34 10.38
N LEU A 175 -0.87 11.00 9.48
CA LEU A 175 -2.29 11.28 9.69
C LEU A 175 -3.11 9.99 9.79
N GLY A 176 -2.99 9.09 8.81
CA GLY A 176 -3.72 7.82 8.81
C GLY A 176 -3.33 6.92 9.99
N LYS A 177 -2.04 6.94 10.38
CA LYS A 177 -1.59 6.21 11.57
C LYS A 177 -2.31 6.69 12.83
N LEU A 178 -2.41 7.99 13.05
CA LEU A 178 -3.06 8.56 14.23
C LEU A 178 -4.58 8.30 14.24
N VAL A 179 -5.21 8.32 13.08
CA VAL A 179 -6.64 7.92 12.95
C VAL A 179 -6.80 6.44 13.29
N CYS A 180 -5.99 5.56 12.72
CA CYS A 180 -6.04 4.13 13.01
C CYS A 180 -5.82 3.84 14.50
N ASP A 181 -4.76 4.39 15.09
CA ASP A 181 -4.42 4.19 16.51
C ASP A 181 -5.56 4.66 17.44
N HIS A 182 -6.14 5.84 17.16
CA HIS A 182 -7.24 6.38 17.95
C HIS A 182 -8.48 5.48 17.93
N TYR A 183 -8.93 5.10 16.74
CA TYR A 183 -10.17 4.34 16.59
C TYR A 183 -10.00 2.86 16.91
N SER A 184 -8.84 2.27 16.73
CA SER A 184 -8.54 0.92 17.24
C SER A 184 -8.60 0.89 18.76
N GLY A 185 -7.94 1.82 19.45
CA GLY A 185 -8.00 1.91 20.91
C GLY A 185 -9.40 2.29 21.44
N LEU A 186 -10.17 3.08 20.68
CA LEU A 186 -11.57 3.35 21.03
C LEU A 186 -12.42 2.08 20.91
N ALA A 187 -12.28 1.34 19.81
CA ALA A 187 -12.99 0.09 19.58
C ALA A 187 -12.67 -0.94 20.67
N GLU A 188 -11.41 -1.08 21.08
CA GLU A 188 -10.99 -1.97 22.17
C GLU A 188 -11.70 -1.63 23.49
N ARG A 189 -11.72 -0.35 23.89
CA ARG A 189 -12.42 0.10 25.09
C ARG A 189 -13.92 -0.16 25.04
N LEU A 190 -14.56 0.13 23.90
CA LEU A 190 -16.01 -0.09 23.74
C LEU A 190 -16.34 -1.58 23.74
N ASN A 191 -15.56 -2.42 23.06
CA ASN A 191 -15.78 -3.87 23.05
C ASN A 191 -15.60 -4.47 24.44
N ALA A 192 -14.66 -3.99 25.24
CA ALA A 192 -14.52 -4.40 26.64
C ALA A 192 -15.76 -3.98 27.48
N MET A 193 -16.26 -2.75 27.32
CA MET A 193 -17.46 -2.27 28.01
C MET A 193 -18.73 -3.05 27.63
N TRP A 194 -18.81 -3.51 26.39
CA TRP A 194 -19.96 -4.31 25.91
C TRP A 194 -19.83 -5.80 26.20
N PHE A 195 -18.74 -6.21 26.87
CA PHE A 195 -18.42 -7.63 27.08
C PHE A 195 -18.41 -8.44 25.78
N SER A 196 -17.87 -7.83 24.71
CA SER A 196 -17.72 -8.50 23.43
C SER A 196 -16.85 -9.77 23.58
N LYS A 197 -17.19 -10.80 22.81
CA LYS A 197 -16.42 -12.06 22.77
C LYS A 197 -15.13 -11.95 21.92
N THR A 198 -14.82 -10.79 21.33
CA THR A 198 -13.55 -10.59 20.63
C THR A 198 -12.42 -10.52 21.66
N ASP A 199 -11.37 -11.33 21.43
CA ASP A 199 -10.16 -11.29 22.25
C ASP A 199 -9.41 -9.97 22.00
N PRO A 200 -9.23 -9.12 23.05
CA PRO A 200 -8.56 -7.84 22.88
C PRO A 200 -7.11 -7.96 22.38
N ASP A 201 -6.41 -9.06 22.71
CA ASP A 201 -5.02 -9.28 22.31
C ASP A 201 -4.88 -9.58 20.81
N ASN A 202 -5.97 -9.93 20.14
CA ASN A 202 -5.97 -10.20 18.70
C ASN A 202 -5.98 -8.93 17.84
N GLY A 203 -6.24 -7.74 18.42
CA GLY A 203 -6.30 -6.47 17.70
C GLY A 203 -7.46 -6.40 16.68
N LEU A 204 -8.55 -7.14 16.91
CA LEU A 204 -9.70 -7.25 15.99
C LEU A 204 -10.98 -6.62 16.59
N ALA A 205 -10.82 -5.64 17.48
CA ALA A 205 -11.93 -4.87 18.00
C ALA A 205 -12.65 -4.11 16.88
N PHE A 206 -13.97 -3.98 17.02
CA PHE A 206 -14.85 -3.46 15.98
C PHE A 206 -15.73 -2.31 16.45
N LEU A 207 -16.24 -1.55 15.49
CA LEU A 207 -17.24 -0.49 15.67
C LEU A 207 -18.51 -0.88 14.92
N PRO A 208 -19.69 -0.92 15.59
CA PRO A 208 -20.97 -1.13 14.92
C PRO A 208 -21.29 0.01 13.95
N VAL A 209 -21.72 -0.33 12.74
CA VAL A 209 -22.00 0.65 11.66
C VAL A 209 -22.97 1.76 12.08
N LYS A 210 -23.94 1.41 12.95
CA LYS A 210 -24.97 2.37 13.43
C LYS A 210 -24.49 3.24 14.59
N SER A 211 -23.26 3.08 15.07
CA SER A 211 -22.71 3.91 16.15
C SER A 211 -22.15 5.22 15.62
N ASP A 212 -22.20 6.27 16.45
CA ASP A 212 -21.60 7.56 16.13
C ASP A 212 -20.07 7.45 15.97
N GLU A 213 -19.46 6.54 16.75
CA GLU A 213 -18.03 6.25 16.68
C GLU A 213 -17.62 5.71 15.30
N CYS A 214 -18.42 4.80 14.76
CA CYS A 214 -18.21 4.27 13.42
C CYS A 214 -18.37 5.37 12.37
N GLY A 215 -19.38 6.23 12.49
CA GLY A 215 -19.60 7.36 11.58
C GLY A 215 -18.41 8.32 11.56
N ARG A 216 -17.87 8.67 12.75
CA ARG A 216 -16.66 9.50 12.86
C ARG A 216 -15.42 8.82 12.27
N TYR A 217 -15.20 7.54 12.61
CA TYR A 217 -14.09 6.77 12.02
C TYR A 217 -14.18 6.74 10.50
N TRP A 218 -15.36 6.46 9.96
CA TRP A 218 -15.57 6.38 8.51
C TRP A 218 -15.19 7.68 7.81
N ASN A 219 -15.62 8.82 8.34
CA ASN A 219 -15.31 10.13 7.78
C ASN A 219 -13.81 10.43 7.83
N GLU A 220 -13.13 10.18 8.96
CA GLU A 220 -11.69 10.41 9.10
C GLU A 220 -10.86 9.42 8.26
N MET A 221 -11.31 8.17 8.11
CA MET A 221 -10.72 7.18 7.20
C MET A 221 -10.81 7.63 5.74
N GLN A 222 -11.99 8.08 5.30
CA GLN A 222 -12.20 8.60 3.94
C GLN A 222 -11.33 9.82 3.67
N TYR A 223 -11.21 10.73 4.65
CA TYR A 223 -10.30 11.86 4.54
C TYR A 223 -8.85 11.41 4.36
N CYS A 224 -8.37 10.47 5.15
CA CYS A 224 -7.01 9.92 5.02
C CYS A 224 -6.77 9.24 3.67
N MET A 225 -7.77 8.55 3.12
CA MET A 225 -7.70 7.98 1.78
C MET A 225 -7.52 9.07 0.72
N GLN A 226 -8.36 10.10 0.74
CA GLN A 226 -8.26 11.21 -0.21
C GLN A 226 -6.93 11.98 -0.04
N PHE A 227 -6.47 12.15 1.20
CA PHE A 227 -5.16 12.73 1.48
C PHE A 227 -4.01 11.92 0.87
N ALA A 228 -4.07 10.59 0.97
CA ALA A 228 -3.03 9.72 0.39
C ALA A 228 -3.02 9.79 -1.15
N LEU A 229 -4.20 9.84 -1.79
CA LEU A 229 -4.31 10.04 -3.23
C LEU A 229 -3.72 11.40 -3.65
N ALA A 230 -4.05 12.47 -2.93
CA ALA A 230 -3.52 13.82 -3.16
C ALA A 230 -2.01 13.89 -2.91
N ASN A 231 -1.50 13.20 -1.87
CA ASN A 231 -0.08 13.10 -1.56
C ASN A 231 0.71 12.48 -2.72
N ARG A 232 0.24 11.33 -3.25
CA ARG A 232 0.87 10.67 -4.41
C ARG A 232 0.79 11.53 -5.67
N LYS A 233 -0.37 12.19 -5.91
CA LYS A 233 -0.53 13.09 -7.04
C LYS A 233 0.46 14.24 -7.00
N LEU A 234 0.58 14.93 -5.88
CA LEU A 234 1.52 16.05 -5.73
C LEU A 234 2.97 15.63 -5.91
N MET A 235 3.36 14.45 -5.40
CA MET A 235 4.69 13.92 -5.66
C MET A 235 4.89 13.61 -7.14
N MET A 236 3.91 13.00 -7.80
CA MET A 236 3.98 12.69 -9.23
C MET A 236 4.13 13.96 -10.07
N ASP A 237 3.33 14.98 -9.79
CA ASP A 237 3.41 16.27 -10.49
C ASP A 237 4.83 16.87 -10.38
N ARG A 238 5.43 16.84 -9.19
CA ARG A 238 6.81 17.32 -8.96
C ARG A 238 7.87 16.49 -9.68
N ILE A 239 7.67 15.18 -9.80
CA ILE A 239 8.60 14.31 -10.55
C ILE A 239 8.46 14.58 -12.05
N CYS A 240 7.24 14.74 -12.55
CA CYS A 240 7.01 15.12 -13.95
C CYS A 240 7.68 16.46 -14.29
N GLU A 241 7.62 17.47 -13.41
CA GLU A 241 8.35 18.73 -13.59
C GLU A 241 9.87 18.50 -13.64
N VAL A 242 10.43 17.66 -12.74
CA VAL A 242 11.86 17.33 -12.75
C VAL A 242 12.28 16.64 -14.05
N ILE A 243 11.44 15.74 -14.57
CA ILE A 243 11.71 15.06 -15.83
C ILE A 243 11.64 16.04 -16.99
N LYS A 244 10.64 16.95 -17.04
CA LYS A 244 10.55 18.02 -18.04
C LYS A 244 11.74 18.97 -18.02
N ASP A 245 12.27 19.31 -16.84
CA ASP A 245 13.48 20.13 -16.72
C ASP A 245 14.70 19.43 -17.35
N ALA A 246 14.73 18.09 -17.30
CA ALA A 246 15.84 17.27 -17.84
C ALA A 246 15.63 16.85 -19.31
N VAL A 247 14.38 16.65 -19.72
CA VAL A 247 13.91 16.21 -21.05
C VAL A 247 12.69 17.06 -21.42
N PRO A 248 12.87 18.22 -22.04
CA PRO A 248 11.81 19.20 -22.29
C PRO A 248 10.61 18.69 -23.12
N GLU A 249 10.86 17.74 -24.02
CA GLU A 249 9.86 17.09 -24.87
C GLU A 249 9.06 15.96 -24.18
N ALA A 250 9.31 15.71 -22.89
CA ALA A 250 8.62 14.67 -22.15
C ALA A 250 7.12 14.97 -22.03
N GLU A 251 6.30 13.99 -22.41
CA GLU A 251 4.86 13.94 -22.22
C GLU A 251 4.47 12.79 -21.30
N PHE A 252 3.33 12.92 -20.63
CA PHE A 252 2.90 12.01 -19.58
C PHE A 252 1.49 11.52 -19.85
N GLU A 253 1.29 10.20 -19.84
CA GLU A 253 -0.04 9.59 -19.90
C GLU A 253 -0.83 9.83 -18.59
N PRO A 254 -2.16 9.60 -18.60
CA PRO A 254 -2.98 9.71 -17.38
C PRO A 254 -2.43 8.84 -16.25
N MET A 255 -2.38 9.42 -15.04
CA MET A 255 -1.87 8.74 -13.86
C MET A 255 -2.82 7.64 -13.36
N ILE A 256 -2.32 6.43 -13.19
CA ILE A 256 -2.96 5.39 -12.38
C ILE A 256 -2.67 5.72 -10.91
N ASN A 257 -3.70 5.77 -10.04
CA ASN A 257 -3.54 6.10 -8.61
C ASN A 257 -4.54 5.30 -7.77
N ILE A 258 -4.08 4.29 -7.06
CA ILE A 258 -4.89 3.28 -6.38
C ILE A 258 -4.47 3.12 -4.92
N ALA A 259 -5.42 2.75 -4.06
CA ALA A 259 -5.19 2.43 -2.65
C ALA A 259 -5.30 0.92 -2.41
N HIS A 260 -4.60 0.43 -1.37
CA HIS A 260 -4.63 -0.97 -0.94
C HIS A 260 -4.82 -1.16 0.58
N ASN A 261 -5.07 -0.06 1.32
CA ASN A 261 -5.41 -0.08 2.75
C ASN A 261 -6.65 0.79 2.99
N TYR A 262 -7.84 0.19 2.97
CA TYR A 262 -9.11 0.89 3.18
C TYR A 262 -10.26 -0.06 3.46
N ALA A 263 -11.40 0.48 3.89
CA ALA A 263 -12.68 -0.22 3.90
C ALA A 263 -13.67 0.51 2.99
N ALA A 264 -14.53 -0.26 2.31
CA ALA A 264 -15.54 0.27 1.41
C ALA A 264 -16.85 -0.53 1.50
N TRP A 265 -17.98 0.14 1.27
CA TRP A 265 -19.25 -0.52 1.01
C TRP A 265 -19.23 -1.09 -0.41
N GLU A 266 -19.48 -2.37 -0.53
CA GLU A 266 -19.54 -3.08 -1.81
C GLU A 266 -20.68 -4.10 -1.79
N ASN A 267 -21.25 -4.39 -2.97
CA ASN A 267 -22.22 -5.47 -3.09
C ASN A 267 -21.52 -6.76 -3.51
N HIS A 268 -21.62 -7.79 -2.67
CA HIS A 268 -21.09 -9.11 -2.93
C HIS A 268 -22.11 -10.18 -2.59
N PHE A 269 -22.26 -11.17 -3.46
CA PHE A 269 -23.23 -12.27 -3.29
C PHE A 269 -24.66 -11.79 -3.01
N GLY A 270 -25.05 -10.62 -3.58
CA GLY A 270 -26.37 -10.02 -3.43
C GLY A 270 -26.60 -9.24 -2.13
N GLU A 271 -25.56 -8.99 -1.33
CA GLU A 271 -25.62 -8.29 -0.06
C GLU A 271 -24.67 -7.09 -0.02
N ASP A 272 -25.12 -6.00 0.62
CA ASP A 272 -24.26 -4.85 0.89
C ASP A 272 -23.42 -5.12 2.15
N VAL A 273 -22.10 -5.11 1.97
CA VAL A 273 -21.13 -5.47 3.02
C VAL A 273 -19.99 -4.45 3.05
N ILE A 274 -19.28 -4.42 4.18
CA ILE A 274 -18.03 -3.64 4.28
C ILE A 274 -16.86 -4.55 3.95
N VAL A 275 -16.18 -4.28 2.85
CA VAL A 275 -14.97 -4.97 2.45
C VAL A 275 -13.75 -4.21 2.96
N HIS A 276 -13.00 -4.85 3.87
CA HIS A 276 -11.72 -4.33 4.36
C HIS A 276 -10.60 -4.92 3.51
N ARG A 277 -9.72 -4.06 2.99
CA ARG A 277 -8.49 -4.44 2.30
C ARG A 277 -7.30 -3.93 3.08
N LYS A 278 -6.39 -4.83 3.44
CA LYS A 278 -5.13 -4.51 4.09
C LYS A 278 -3.99 -5.12 3.31
N GLY A 279 -3.29 -4.28 2.55
CA GLY A 279 -2.32 -4.77 1.57
C GLY A 279 -2.98 -5.64 0.50
N ALA A 280 -4.14 -5.24 0.01
CA ALA A 280 -4.82 -5.88 -1.11
C ALA A 280 -5.43 -4.80 -2.01
N THR A 281 -5.28 -4.95 -3.32
CA THR A 281 -5.76 -4.02 -4.31
C THR A 281 -7.09 -4.49 -4.89
N ARG A 282 -8.03 -3.57 -5.12
CA ARG A 282 -9.26 -3.93 -5.84
C ARG A 282 -8.93 -4.31 -7.28
N ALA A 283 -9.56 -5.39 -7.77
CA ALA A 283 -9.33 -6.00 -9.07
C ALA A 283 -10.66 -6.39 -9.75
N GLY A 284 -11.60 -5.46 -9.82
CA GLY A 284 -12.83 -5.61 -10.58
C GLY A 284 -12.55 -5.80 -12.07
N VAL A 285 -13.54 -6.27 -12.84
CA VAL A 285 -13.38 -6.52 -14.28
C VAL A 285 -12.92 -5.24 -14.99
N GLY A 286 -11.76 -5.32 -15.66
CA GLY A 286 -11.19 -4.20 -16.42
C GLY A 286 -10.52 -3.11 -15.56
N GLU A 287 -10.53 -3.21 -14.23
CA GLU A 287 -9.86 -2.23 -13.37
C GLU A 287 -8.34 -2.37 -13.46
N ILE A 288 -7.67 -1.25 -13.66
CA ILE A 288 -6.20 -1.22 -13.74
C ILE A 288 -5.61 -1.20 -12.34
N GLY A 289 -4.68 -2.13 -12.10
CA GLY A 289 -3.93 -2.31 -10.87
C GLY A 289 -2.42 -2.10 -11.04
N ILE A 290 -1.73 -1.98 -9.92
CA ILE A 290 -0.27 -1.92 -9.86
C ILE A 290 0.19 -2.93 -8.80
N VAL A 291 1.05 -3.87 -9.20
CA VAL A 291 1.64 -4.86 -8.28
C VAL A 291 3.16 -4.69 -8.32
N PRO A 292 3.76 -3.92 -7.40
CA PRO A 292 5.19 -3.72 -7.34
C PRO A 292 5.91 -4.97 -6.81
N GLY A 293 7.09 -5.23 -7.36
CA GLY A 293 8.06 -6.13 -6.77
C GLY A 293 8.84 -5.47 -5.63
N SER A 294 10.12 -5.78 -5.55
CA SER A 294 11.09 -5.13 -4.67
C SER A 294 12.02 -4.21 -5.47
N GLN A 295 12.89 -3.45 -4.80
CA GLN A 295 13.78 -2.48 -5.47
C GLN A 295 14.77 -3.08 -6.50
N GLY A 296 14.80 -4.36 -6.69
CA GLY A 296 15.66 -5.03 -7.68
C GLY A 296 14.90 -6.02 -8.56
N THR A 297 13.56 -6.08 -8.46
CA THR A 297 12.72 -7.02 -9.19
C THR A 297 11.69 -6.29 -10.04
N LYS A 298 11.02 -7.01 -10.92
CA LYS A 298 9.97 -6.47 -11.79
C LYS A 298 8.78 -5.95 -10.97
N SER A 299 8.03 -5.03 -11.58
CA SER A 299 6.69 -4.62 -11.17
C SER A 299 5.73 -4.80 -12.32
N TYR A 300 4.43 -4.82 -12.04
CA TYR A 300 3.43 -5.10 -13.05
C TYR A 300 2.30 -4.08 -13.02
N ILE A 301 1.91 -3.60 -14.21
CA ILE A 301 0.60 -3.00 -14.42
C ILE A 301 -0.34 -4.14 -14.80
N THR A 302 -1.46 -4.22 -14.15
CA THR A 302 -2.40 -5.35 -14.25
C THR A 302 -3.81 -4.87 -14.56
N GLU A 303 -4.65 -5.78 -15.04
CA GLU A 303 -6.08 -5.58 -15.22
C GLU A 303 -6.84 -6.66 -14.45
N GLY A 304 -7.76 -6.25 -13.59
CA GLY A 304 -8.56 -7.12 -12.75
C GLY A 304 -9.53 -8.01 -13.56
N LEU A 305 -9.75 -9.22 -13.06
CA LEU A 305 -10.65 -10.20 -13.65
C LEU A 305 -12.00 -10.31 -12.94
N GLY A 306 -12.16 -9.59 -11.81
CA GLY A 306 -13.44 -9.57 -11.08
C GLY A 306 -13.79 -10.88 -10.39
N ASN A 307 -12.81 -11.61 -9.86
CA ASN A 307 -13.04 -12.88 -9.18
C ASN A 307 -13.81 -12.67 -7.86
N PRO A 308 -15.03 -13.22 -7.70
CA PRO A 308 -15.83 -13.04 -6.48
C PRO A 308 -15.23 -13.75 -5.27
N ASP A 309 -14.43 -14.79 -5.46
CA ASP A 309 -13.78 -15.54 -4.39
C ASP A 309 -12.72 -14.73 -3.64
N SER A 310 -12.19 -13.67 -4.27
CA SER A 310 -11.27 -12.72 -3.64
C SER A 310 -11.95 -11.41 -3.22
N PHE A 311 -13.29 -11.32 -3.28
CA PHE A 311 -14.02 -10.05 -3.18
C PHE A 311 -13.47 -9.01 -4.15
N LEU A 312 -13.27 -9.40 -5.42
CA LEU A 312 -12.72 -8.56 -6.48
C LEU A 312 -11.37 -7.95 -6.06
N SER A 313 -10.45 -8.75 -5.54
CA SER A 313 -9.16 -8.26 -5.02
C SER A 313 -7.99 -9.08 -5.54
N CYS A 314 -6.79 -8.47 -5.54
CA CYS A 314 -5.52 -9.10 -5.89
C CYS A 314 -4.40 -8.61 -4.95
N SER A 315 -3.19 -9.15 -5.05
CA SER A 315 -2.02 -8.73 -4.30
C SER A 315 -1.73 -7.24 -4.50
N HIS A 316 -1.23 -6.59 -3.44
CA HIS A 316 -0.76 -5.21 -3.51
C HIS A 316 0.72 -5.09 -3.87
N GLY A 317 1.49 -6.18 -3.84
CA GLY A 317 2.93 -6.22 -4.12
C GLY A 317 3.51 -7.62 -3.96
N ALA A 318 4.83 -7.71 -3.81
CA ALA A 318 5.51 -8.99 -3.61
C ALA A 318 5.20 -9.63 -2.24
N GLY A 319 4.93 -8.82 -1.21
CA GLY A 319 4.84 -9.30 0.17
C GLY A 319 6.20 -9.66 0.77
N ARG A 320 6.31 -9.62 2.09
CA ARG A 320 7.57 -9.93 2.76
C ARG A 320 7.75 -11.44 2.95
N ALA A 321 8.98 -11.90 2.76
CA ALA A 321 9.40 -13.27 3.09
C ALA A 321 9.97 -13.37 4.51
N MET A 322 10.47 -12.25 5.07
CA MET A 322 11.04 -12.17 6.42
C MET A 322 10.73 -10.82 7.08
N SER A 323 10.84 -10.75 8.42
CA SER A 323 10.67 -9.49 9.16
C SER A 323 11.82 -8.51 8.90
N ARG A 324 11.61 -7.20 9.18
CA ARG A 324 12.67 -6.18 9.05
C ARG A 324 13.89 -6.52 9.91
N THR A 325 13.66 -6.88 11.17
CA THR A 325 14.75 -7.26 12.09
C THR A 325 15.52 -8.46 11.58
N GLU A 326 14.84 -9.45 11.02
CA GLU A 326 15.47 -10.64 10.46
C GLU A 326 16.29 -10.29 9.22
N ALA A 327 15.77 -9.44 8.32
CA ALA A 327 16.50 -8.97 7.14
C ALA A 327 17.82 -8.28 7.50
N VAL A 328 17.80 -7.36 8.48
CA VAL A 328 19.02 -6.69 8.98
C VAL A 328 20.01 -7.68 9.58
N ARG A 329 19.52 -8.75 10.25
CA ARG A 329 20.35 -9.74 10.91
C ARG A 329 20.97 -10.75 9.95
N THR A 330 20.27 -11.12 8.87
CA THR A 330 20.60 -12.29 8.04
C THR A 330 21.14 -11.94 6.65
N LEU A 331 20.76 -10.77 6.10
CA LEU A 331 21.18 -10.38 4.76
C LEU A 331 22.57 -9.72 4.78
N SER A 332 23.32 -9.93 3.70
CA SER A 332 24.62 -9.28 3.46
C SER A 332 24.42 -7.97 2.69
N LEU A 333 24.90 -6.86 3.27
CA LEU A 333 24.86 -5.54 2.63
C LEU A 333 25.60 -5.54 1.29
N GLU A 334 26.76 -6.19 1.25
CA GLU A 334 27.61 -6.26 0.05
C GLU A 334 26.92 -7.03 -1.08
N GLU A 335 26.27 -8.16 -0.76
CA GLU A 335 25.54 -8.97 -1.73
C GLU A 335 24.32 -8.22 -2.30
N GLU A 336 23.54 -7.55 -1.44
CA GLU A 336 22.37 -6.77 -1.90
C GLU A 336 22.77 -5.60 -2.78
N ILE A 337 23.85 -4.89 -2.45
CA ILE A 337 24.43 -3.83 -3.31
C ILE A 337 24.91 -4.42 -4.63
N ALA A 338 25.62 -5.55 -4.61
CA ALA A 338 26.13 -6.20 -5.83
C ALA A 338 24.99 -6.62 -6.77
N LYS A 339 23.90 -7.19 -6.24
CA LYS A 339 22.70 -7.56 -7.04
C LYS A 339 22.13 -6.37 -7.81
N LEU A 340 22.02 -5.20 -7.17
CA LEU A 340 21.48 -3.99 -7.80
C LEU A 340 22.46 -3.40 -8.83
N ASN A 341 23.76 -3.40 -8.49
CA ASN A 341 24.82 -2.90 -9.39
C ASN A 341 24.94 -3.73 -10.67
N VAL A 342 24.84 -5.07 -10.57
CA VAL A 342 24.85 -5.97 -11.75
C VAL A 342 23.70 -5.66 -12.71
N LYS A 343 22.53 -5.27 -12.16
CA LYS A 343 21.38 -4.83 -12.96
C LYS A 343 21.45 -3.39 -13.44
N GLY A 344 22.51 -2.64 -13.08
CA GLY A 344 22.67 -1.23 -13.43
C GLY A 344 21.70 -0.29 -12.74
N ILE A 345 21.04 -0.73 -11.66
CA ILE A 345 20.03 0.06 -10.95
C ILE A 345 20.69 1.14 -10.09
N VAL A 346 20.27 2.39 -10.26
CA VAL A 346 20.70 3.50 -9.41
C VAL A 346 19.96 3.43 -8.07
N HIS A 347 20.68 3.21 -6.99
CA HIS A 347 20.11 3.04 -5.64
C HIS A 347 20.86 3.85 -4.58
N ALA A 348 20.37 3.86 -3.34
CA ALA A 348 20.98 4.56 -2.21
C ALA A 348 21.24 3.66 -0.99
N ILE A 349 21.28 2.36 -1.16
CA ILE A 349 21.63 1.42 -0.09
C ILE A 349 23.08 1.66 0.30
N ARG A 350 23.35 1.91 1.60
CA ARG A 350 24.70 2.25 2.13
C ARG A 350 25.00 1.63 3.49
N GLY A 351 23.99 1.23 4.24
CA GLY A 351 24.18 0.76 5.60
C GLY A 351 23.26 -0.41 5.98
N PRO A 352 23.56 -1.09 7.11
CA PRO A 352 22.80 -2.25 7.54
C PRO A 352 21.29 -1.99 7.70
N LYS A 353 20.90 -0.78 8.11
CA LYS A 353 19.48 -0.41 8.24
C LYS A 353 18.73 -0.47 6.92
N ASP A 354 19.38 -0.20 5.81
CA ASP A 354 18.74 -0.24 4.48
C ASP A 354 18.34 -1.67 4.07
N LEU A 355 18.93 -2.69 4.73
CA LEU A 355 18.58 -4.10 4.54
C LEU A 355 17.13 -4.42 4.98
N GLU A 356 16.51 -3.58 5.82
CA GLU A 356 15.09 -3.73 6.17
C GLU A 356 14.19 -3.84 4.93
N GLU A 357 14.59 -3.19 3.84
CA GLU A 357 13.82 -3.10 2.59
C GLU A 357 14.63 -3.67 1.40
N ALA A 358 15.60 -4.53 1.66
CA ALA A 358 16.38 -5.20 0.63
C ALA A 358 15.52 -6.13 -0.23
N ALA A 359 15.93 -6.36 -1.49
CA ALA A 359 15.19 -7.19 -2.42
C ALA A 359 14.94 -8.61 -1.88
N SER A 360 15.95 -9.21 -1.25
CA SER A 360 15.88 -10.56 -0.70
C SER A 360 14.99 -10.68 0.55
N ALA A 361 14.46 -9.58 1.10
CA ALA A 361 13.49 -9.60 2.20
C ALA A 361 12.05 -9.86 1.74
N TYR A 362 11.83 -9.91 0.42
CA TYR A 362 10.52 -10.05 -0.22
C TYR A 362 10.36 -11.41 -0.91
N LYS A 363 9.11 -11.85 -1.09
CA LYS A 363 8.77 -13.03 -1.88
C LYS A 363 9.12 -12.80 -3.35
N ASP A 364 9.26 -13.91 -4.09
CA ASP A 364 9.41 -13.84 -5.54
C ASP A 364 8.13 -13.30 -6.19
N ILE A 365 8.25 -12.15 -6.84
CA ILE A 365 7.12 -11.47 -7.46
C ILE A 365 6.55 -12.27 -8.65
N ASP A 366 7.37 -13.00 -9.38
CA ASP A 366 6.91 -13.82 -10.51
C ASP A 366 6.06 -15.00 -9.98
N GLU A 367 6.42 -15.55 -8.82
CA GLU A 367 5.60 -16.58 -8.14
C GLU A 367 4.29 -15.98 -7.59
N VAL A 368 4.32 -14.78 -7.00
CA VAL A 368 3.12 -14.08 -6.54
C VAL A 368 2.16 -13.85 -7.71
N MET A 369 2.65 -13.38 -8.85
CA MET A 369 1.83 -13.17 -10.04
C MET A 369 1.27 -14.47 -10.63
N ALA A 370 2.06 -15.54 -10.68
CA ALA A 370 1.61 -16.85 -11.15
C ALA A 370 0.48 -17.43 -10.28
N ASN A 371 0.53 -17.19 -8.96
CA ASN A 371 -0.49 -17.68 -8.02
C ASN A 371 -1.81 -16.92 -8.05
N GLN A 372 -1.91 -15.80 -8.76
CA GLN A 372 -3.12 -14.97 -8.91
C GLN A 372 -3.57 -14.75 -10.35
N SER A 373 -3.23 -15.68 -11.25
CA SER A 373 -3.62 -15.60 -12.65
C SER A 373 -5.14 -15.66 -12.90
N ASP A 374 -5.91 -16.09 -11.89
CA ASP A 374 -7.37 -16.05 -11.83
C ASP A 374 -7.96 -14.75 -11.24
N LEU A 375 -7.13 -13.88 -10.68
CA LEU A 375 -7.52 -12.59 -10.08
C LEU A 375 -7.21 -11.41 -10.99
N THR A 376 -6.11 -11.49 -11.72
CA THR A 376 -5.63 -10.39 -12.57
C THR A 376 -4.75 -10.89 -13.71
N LYS A 377 -4.72 -10.16 -14.81
CA LYS A 377 -3.80 -10.39 -15.93
C LYS A 377 -2.76 -9.30 -16.02
N ILE A 378 -1.55 -9.62 -16.44
CA ILE A 378 -0.46 -8.68 -16.68
C ILE A 378 -0.75 -7.91 -17.98
N VAL A 379 -0.68 -6.57 -17.90
CA VAL A 379 -0.80 -5.65 -19.05
C VAL A 379 0.58 -5.17 -19.47
N THR A 380 1.44 -4.80 -18.51
CA THR A 380 2.79 -4.28 -18.77
C THR A 380 3.73 -4.77 -17.68
N THR A 381 4.92 -5.20 -18.07
CA THR A 381 6.02 -5.56 -17.17
C THR A 381 6.99 -4.40 -17.07
N LEU A 382 7.37 -4.02 -15.85
CA LEU A 382 8.24 -2.90 -15.57
C LEU A 382 9.51 -3.36 -14.86
N GLU A 383 10.67 -2.90 -15.32
CA GLU A 383 11.98 -3.16 -14.70
C GLU A 383 12.56 -1.90 -14.08
N PRO A 384 13.02 -1.92 -12.81
CA PRO A 384 13.58 -0.75 -12.17
C PRO A 384 14.91 -0.34 -12.79
N ILE A 385 15.10 0.97 -13.00
CA ILE A 385 16.37 1.57 -13.41
C ILE A 385 16.96 2.49 -12.34
N ALA A 386 16.10 3.05 -11.49
CA ALA A 386 16.52 3.87 -10.36
C ALA A 386 15.50 3.85 -9.23
N VAL A 387 15.97 3.84 -7.97
CA VAL A 387 15.14 3.74 -6.75
C VAL A 387 15.52 4.82 -5.75
N ILE A 388 14.49 5.47 -5.18
CA ILE A 388 14.59 6.33 -3.99
C ILE A 388 13.75 5.68 -2.89
N LYS A 389 14.38 5.33 -1.79
CA LYS A 389 13.71 4.88 -0.56
C LYS A 389 13.66 6.03 0.45
N GLY A 390 12.65 5.99 1.29
CA GLY A 390 12.48 6.94 2.37
C GLY A 390 13.28 6.59 3.63
N GLY A 391 14.53 6.14 3.49
CA GLY A 391 15.43 5.57 4.48
C GLY A 391 15.54 6.21 5.85
#